data_82957957765a8f1a37c86384bbefff14
#
_entry.id   82957957765a8f1a37c86384bbefff14
#
_cell.length_a   1.000
_cell.length_b   1.000
_cell.length_c   1.000
_cell.angle_alpha   90.00
_cell.angle_beta   90.00
_cell.angle_gamma   90.00
#
_symmetry.space_group_name_H-M   'P 1'
#
loop_
_entity.id
_entity.type
_entity.pdbx_description
1 polymer ?
#
loop_
_entity_poly.entity_id
_entity_poly.type
_entity_poly.pdbx_seq_one_letter_code
_entity_poly.pdbx_strand_id
1 'polypeptide(L)'
;FKTMARKYHPDLHPGDKEAEAKFKEVNEAYGVLSDADKRARYDQFGHAGVDPNFAGAGGGAGDFGGFGDMGDIFESIFGGFGGFGGGGGRSAAANANAPRRGGDIHSNVRISFMEACQGVKKTISFAHMDACPQCHGTGADSNTKKQVCPECNGRGSVKTNQRTPFGVISSTRVCSRCGGRGEIVTNPCSKCKGSGRIRSTANLELNIPAGINDGETIRISGKGDAGLNGGSAGDVYVTVEMMSHPLFEREGSDIYCDIPITYAQAVLGAEITVPTIDGDVKYTIPEGTQSGTKFRLRGKGVKLLRRDARGDQYVTVNVEVPKKLSKKQKELLQDFDNSLDEKNHSKRENFFDKLKQLRRK
;
A
#
# COMPACT_ATOMS: atom_id res chain seq x y z
N PHE A 1 26.72 6.32 23.15
CA PHE A 1 25.40 6.85 22.91
C PHE A 1 24.30 5.79 23.08
N LYS A 2 24.29 4.71 22.27
CA LYS A 2 23.22 3.68 22.27
C LYS A 2 22.91 3.11 23.67
N THR A 3 23.91 2.89 24.49
CA THR A 3 23.74 2.36 25.84
C THR A 3 23.02 3.35 26.77
N MET A 4 23.36 4.62 26.71
CA MET A 4 22.77 5.68 27.55
C MET A 4 21.38 6.05 27.04
N ALA A 5 21.20 6.15 25.72
CA ALA A 5 19.89 6.40 25.11
C ALA A 5 18.86 5.30 25.45
N ARG A 6 19.28 4.03 25.48
CA ARG A 6 18.43 2.92 25.90
C ARG A 6 18.13 2.95 27.41
N LYS A 7 19.13 3.34 28.22
CA LYS A 7 18.99 3.39 29.69
C LYS A 7 17.97 4.45 30.14
N TYR A 8 17.88 5.59 29.43
CA TYR A 8 17.00 6.70 29.79
C TYR A 8 15.85 6.90 28.79
N HIS A 9 15.51 5.85 28.02
CA HIS A 9 14.43 5.93 27.02
C HIS A 9 13.08 6.20 27.70
N PRO A 10 12.25 7.12 27.14
CA PRO A 10 10.96 7.46 27.72
C PRO A 10 10.01 6.26 27.86
N ASP A 11 10.08 5.28 26.94
CA ASP A 11 9.24 4.07 27.00
C ASP A 11 9.61 3.15 28.19
N LEU A 12 10.84 3.24 28.69
CA LEU A 12 11.28 2.45 29.83
C LEU A 12 11.06 3.18 31.18
N HIS A 13 10.89 4.51 31.11
CA HIS A 13 10.71 5.38 32.28
C HIS A 13 9.56 6.37 32.04
N PRO A 14 8.31 5.90 31.84
CA PRO A 14 7.18 6.78 31.55
C PRO A 14 6.89 7.71 32.75
N GLY A 15 6.96 9.02 32.50
CA GLY A 15 6.66 10.05 33.52
C GLY A 15 7.84 10.43 34.45
N ASP A 16 9.02 9.85 34.29
CA ASP A 16 10.23 10.22 35.06
C ASP A 16 10.93 11.42 34.41
N LYS A 17 10.78 12.61 35.01
CA LYS A 17 11.38 13.85 34.57
C LYS A 17 12.90 13.86 34.60
N GLU A 18 13.53 13.11 35.51
CA GLU A 18 14.98 13.01 35.57
C GLU A 18 15.56 12.16 34.44
N ALA A 19 14.88 11.04 34.11
CA ALA A 19 15.24 10.21 32.98
C ALA A 19 15.07 10.97 31.65
N GLU A 20 14.01 11.77 31.53
CA GLU A 20 13.77 12.62 30.36
C GLU A 20 14.83 13.70 30.19
N ALA A 21 15.22 14.36 31.26
CA ALA A 21 16.31 15.36 31.23
C ALA A 21 17.65 14.75 30.79
N LYS A 22 18.03 13.59 31.36
CA LYS A 22 19.24 12.86 30.98
C LYS A 22 19.19 12.35 29.54
N PHE A 23 18.03 11.94 29.07
CA PHE A 23 17.85 11.52 27.67
C PHE A 23 18.06 12.69 26.69
N LYS A 24 17.55 13.89 27.02
CA LYS A 24 17.77 15.12 26.25
C LYS A 24 19.27 15.48 26.20
N GLU A 25 19.95 15.46 27.35
CA GLU A 25 21.37 15.73 27.43
C GLU A 25 22.24 14.77 26.62
N VAL A 26 21.94 13.47 26.68
CA VAL A 26 22.61 12.43 25.88
C VAL A 26 22.42 12.63 24.38
N ASN A 27 21.22 13.03 23.95
CA ASN A 27 20.94 13.30 22.55
C ASN A 27 21.62 14.58 22.05
N GLU A 28 21.67 15.63 22.85
CA GLU A 28 22.37 16.87 22.54
C GLU A 28 23.87 16.63 22.39
N ALA A 29 24.48 15.94 23.35
CA ALA A 29 25.90 15.56 23.30
C ALA A 29 26.23 14.71 22.06
N TYR A 30 25.35 13.77 21.70
CA TYR A 30 25.51 12.97 20.48
C TYR A 30 25.38 13.80 19.21
N GLY A 31 24.44 14.75 19.15
CA GLY A 31 24.25 15.66 18.03
C GLY A 31 25.47 16.53 17.73
N VAL A 32 26.23 16.88 18.76
CA VAL A 32 27.50 17.64 18.63
C VAL A 32 28.67 16.71 18.27
N LEU A 33 28.80 15.58 18.97
CA LEU A 33 29.96 14.71 18.84
C LEU A 33 29.94 13.80 17.60
N SER A 34 28.78 13.58 17.01
CA SER A 34 28.63 12.76 15.80
C SER A 34 28.98 13.49 14.50
N ASP A 35 29.04 14.82 14.54
CA ASP A 35 29.36 15.69 13.40
C ASP A 35 30.75 16.33 13.62
N ALA A 36 31.68 16.08 12.70
CA ALA A 36 33.05 16.57 12.80
C ALA A 36 33.14 18.09 12.84
N ASP A 37 32.27 18.81 12.10
CA ASP A 37 32.27 20.26 12.04
C ASP A 37 31.70 20.89 13.33
N LYS A 38 30.65 20.31 13.87
CA LYS A 38 30.03 20.73 15.13
C LYS A 38 31.00 20.45 16.31
N ARG A 39 31.63 19.30 16.29
CA ARG A 39 32.64 18.94 17.30
C ARG A 39 33.83 19.92 17.28
N ALA A 40 34.35 20.27 16.09
CA ALA A 40 35.46 21.24 15.98
C ALA A 40 35.05 22.63 16.51
N ARG A 41 33.80 23.08 16.26
CA ARG A 41 33.27 24.33 16.82
C ARG A 41 33.07 24.25 18.34
N TYR A 42 32.60 23.12 18.83
CA TYR A 42 32.47 22.89 20.26
C TYR A 42 33.82 22.89 20.98
N ASP A 43 34.83 22.24 20.39
CA ASP A 43 36.20 22.19 20.94
C ASP A 43 36.87 23.59 21.00
N GLN A 44 36.48 24.52 20.09
CA GLN A 44 36.99 25.89 20.04
C GLN A 44 36.21 26.87 20.91
N PHE A 45 34.89 26.77 20.93
CA PHE A 45 34.02 27.79 21.52
C PHE A 45 33.05 27.26 22.60
N GLY A 46 33.20 26.00 22.99
CA GLY A 46 32.31 25.33 23.96
C GLY A 46 30.87 25.30 23.49
N HIS A 47 29.92 25.36 24.43
CA HIS A 47 28.50 25.38 24.11
C HIS A 47 28.06 26.55 23.19
N ALA A 48 28.72 27.71 23.29
CA ALA A 48 28.45 28.85 22.45
C ALA A 48 28.72 28.59 20.96
N GLY A 49 29.66 27.72 20.60
CA GLY A 49 30.01 27.40 19.22
C GLY A 49 28.99 26.52 18.50
N VAL A 50 28.07 25.91 19.24
CA VAL A 50 27.01 25.01 18.69
C VAL A 50 25.60 25.55 18.94
N ASP A 51 25.50 26.69 19.63
CA ASP A 51 24.23 27.39 19.82
C ASP A 51 23.76 28.03 18.49
N PRO A 52 22.54 27.73 18.00
CA PRO A 52 22.00 28.32 16.78
C PRO A 52 21.95 29.85 16.79
N ASN A 53 21.86 30.47 17.97
CA ASN A 53 21.82 31.93 18.12
C ASN A 53 23.19 32.60 18.03
N PHE A 54 24.28 31.88 18.24
CA PHE A 54 25.63 32.43 18.18
C PHE A 54 26.13 32.65 16.75
N ALA A 55 25.63 31.88 15.79
CA ALA A 55 25.98 32.02 14.37
C ALA A 55 25.38 33.29 13.72
N GLY A 56 24.48 33.99 14.40
CA GLY A 56 23.88 35.27 13.98
C GLY A 56 24.53 36.53 14.53
N ALA A 57 25.54 36.45 15.41
CA ALA A 57 26.13 37.58 16.12
C ALA A 57 27.28 38.29 15.38
N GLY A 58 27.42 38.08 14.08
CA GLY A 58 28.30 38.84 13.19
C GLY A 58 27.58 39.92 12.42
N GLY A 59 26.84 40.83 13.06
CA GLY A 59 26.25 41.98 12.40
C GLY A 59 24.93 42.48 12.97
N GLY A 60 24.98 43.43 13.90
CA GLY A 60 23.90 44.39 14.15
C GLY A 60 22.99 44.08 15.34
N ALA A 61 23.14 44.88 16.37
CA ALA A 61 22.31 44.98 17.56
C ALA A 61 20.81 45.12 17.28
N GLY A 62 20.00 44.38 18.06
CA GLY A 62 18.54 44.57 18.11
C GLY A 62 17.93 43.68 19.17
N ASP A 63 17.80 44.26 20.36
CA ASP A 63 16.98 43.91 21.51
C ASP A 63 15.78 43.00 21.22
N PHE A 64 15.75 41.77 21.79
CA PHE A 64 14.51 41.04 22.04
C PHE A 64 14.65 40.22 23.34
N GLY A 65 14.28 40.89 24.44
CA GLY A 65 13.97 40.19 25.67
C GLY A 65 12.66 39.43 25.57
N GLY A 66 12.66 38.17 25.96
CA GLY A 66 11.45 37.36 26.05
C GLY A 66 11.74 35.88 26.26
N PHE A 67 12.10 35.53 27.49
CA PHE A 67 12.13 34.14 27.96
C PHE A 67 10.70 33.62 28.11
N GLY A 68 10.22 32.83 27.22
CA GLY A 68 8.95 32.11 27.33
C GLY A 68 8.81 31.11 26.17
N ASP A 69 8.85 29.86 26.56
CA ASP A 69 8.48 28.70 25.71
C ASP A 69 9.59 28.05 24.85
N MET A 70 10.45 27.31 25.56
CA MET A 70 11.46 26.44 24.94
C MET A 70 10.88 25.13 24.34
N GLY A 71 9.56 24.90 24.41
CA GLY A 71 8.91 23.71 23.89
C GLY A 71 8.72 23.71 22.38
N ASP A 72 8.25 24.82 21.84
CA ASP A 72 7.87 24.91 20.42
C ASP A 72 9.06 24.98 19.44
N ILE A 73 10.22 25.48 19.91
CA ILE A 73 11.42 25.55 19.05
C ILE A 73 12.08 24.16 18.91
N PHE A 74 11.96 23.34 19.94
CA PHE A 74 12.49 21.97 19.92
C PHE A 74 11.65 21.04 19.00
N GLU A 75 10.33 21.21 18.98
CA GLU A 75 9.43 20.45 18.12
C GLU A 75 9.60 20.86 16.64
N SER A 76 9.86 22.13 16.35
CA SER A 76 10.14 22.65 15.01
C SER A 76 11.49 22.17 14.44
N ILE A 77 12.51 21.95 15.27
CA ILE A 77 13.85 21.49 14.84
C ILE A 77 13.97 19.97 14.87
N PHE A 78 13.34 19.29 15.83
CA PHE A 78 13.45 17.83 15.99
C PHE A 78 12.25 17.04 15.46
N GLY A 79 11.07 17.61 15.38
CA GLY A 79 9.93 17.00 14.69
C GLY A 79 10.14 16.81 13.20
N GLY A 80 11.11 17.51 12.61
CA GLY A 80 11.52 17.38 11.21
C GLY A 80 12.56 16.30 10.91
N PHE A 81 13.17 15.68 11.95
CA PHE A 81 14.30 14.75 11.74
C PHE A 81 13.91 13.26 11.66
N GLY A 82 12.61 12.93 11.78
CA GLY A 82 12.06 11.58 11.56
C GLY A 82 11.83 11.20 10.09
N GLY A 83 12.13 12.09 9.15
CA GLY A 83 11.96 11.88 7.71
C GLY A 83 13.28 12.09 6.97
N PHE A 84 14.18 11.12 7.00
CA PHE A 84 15.33 11.08 6.10
C PHE A 84 14.86 10.85 4.66
N GLY A 85 14.51 11.96 4.01
CA GLY A 85 14.06 11.99 2.61
C GLY A 85 14.01 13.42 2.12
N GLY A 86 15.14 13.90 1.66
CA GLY A 86 15.46 15.13 0.97
C GLY A 86 14.32 16.04 0.51
N GLY A 87 14.36 17.27 0.95
CA GLY A 87 13.55 18.30 0.35
C GLY A 87 13.64 19.60 1.11
N GLY A 88 14.82 20.25 1.06
CA GLY A 88 14.92 21.65 1.47
C GLY A 88 13.80 22.44 0.82
N GLY A 89 13.00 23.11 1.64
CA GLY A 89 12.04 24.15 1.22
C GLY A 89 12.74 25.30 0.51
N ARG A 90 13.31 25.02 -0.65
CA ARG A 90 13.57 26.06 -1.63
C ARG A 90 12.21 26.45 -2.19
N SER A 91 11.73 27.62 -1.76
CA SER A 91 10.60 28.32 -2.36
C SER A 91 10.51 27.97 -3.83
N ALA A 92 9.40 27.38 -4.23
CA ALA A 92 9.09 26.92 -5.58
C ALA A 92 8.85 28.10 -6.57
N ALA A 93 9.83 28.97 -6.67
CA ALA A 93 10.18 29.63 -7.92
C ALA A 93 11.03 28.69 -8.78
N ALA A 94 10.97 27.37 -8.52
CA ALA A 94 11.60 26.32 -9.30
C ALA A 94 11.06 26.41 -10.71
N ASN A 95 11.94 26.66 -11.66
CA ASN A 95 11.74 26.79 -13.09
C ASN A 95 10.49 26.04 -13.58
N ALA A 96 9.45 26.78 -13.95
CA ALA A 96 8.22 26.19 -14.50
C ALA A 96 8.51 25.35 -15.76
N ASN A 97 9.69 25.49 -16.36
CA ASN A 97 10.22 24.73 -17.49
C ASN A 97 11.05 23.49 -17.06
N ALA A 98 11.27 23.27 -15.76
CA ALA A 98 11.99 22.06 -15.35
C ALA A 98 11.20 20.82 -15.81
N PRO A 99 11.90 19.76 -16.25
CA PRO A 99 11.28 18.50 -16.58
C PRO A 99 10.48 17.99 -15.36
N ARG A 100 9.20 17.72 -15.57
CA ARG A 100 8.33 17.17 -14.51
C ARG A 100 7.81 15.83 -14.94
N ARG A 101 7.95 14.84 -14.06
CA ARG A 101 7.39 13.51 -14.27
C ARG A 101 5.86 13.59 -14.41
N GLY A 102 5.31 12.78 -15.30
CA GLY A 102 3.86 12.60 -15.45
C GLY A 102 3.22 12.00 -14.22
N GLY A 103 1.92 12.17 -14.10
CA GLY A 103 1.12 11.58 -13.02
C GLY A 103 1.08 10.07 -13.12
N ASP A 104 1.00 9.41 -11.99
CA ASP A 104 0.74 7.99 -11.92
C ASP A 104 -0.77 7.74 -12.06
N ILE A 105 -1.16 6.60 -12.65
CA ILE A 105 -2.55 6.24 -12.92
C ILE A 105 -2.90 5.02 -12.09
N HIS A 106 -4.03 5.06 -11.42
CA HIS A 106 -4.59 3.93 -10.70
C HIS A 106 -5.80 3.39 -11.46
N SER A 107 -5.84 2.08 -11.64
CA SER A 107 -6.93 1.36 -12.32
C SER A 107 -7.20 0.07 -11.59
N ASN A 108 -8.44 -0.42 -11.68
CA ASN A 108 -8.82 -1.71 -11.10
C ASN A 108 -9.12 -2.70 -12.21
N VAL A 109 -8.77 -3.97 -11.99
CA VAL A 109 -9.12 -5.08 -12.88
C VAL A 109 -9.83 -6.16 -12.08
N ARG A 110 -11.01 -6.57 -12.55
CA ARG A 110 -11.75 -7.69 -11.96
C ARG A 110 -11.38 -8.99 -12.63
N ILE A 111 -11.07 -9.98 -11.82
CA ILE A 111 -10.77 -11.34 -12.26
C ILE A 111 -11.62 -12.34 -11.48
N SER A 112 -11.90 -13.47 -12.10
CA SER A 112 -12.54 -14.60 -11.42
C SER A 112 -11.56 -15.28 -10.46
N PHE A 113 -12.09 -16.04 -9.52
CA PHE A 113 -11.32 -16.88 -8.61
C PHE A 113 -10.36 -17.83 -9.38
N MET A 114 -10.86 -18.49 -10.42
CA MET A 114 -10.07 -19.41 -11.23
C MET A 114 -8.94 -18.72 -11.99
N GLU A 115 -9.20 -17.51 -12.54
CA GLU A 115 -8.17 -16.69 -13.19
C GLU A 115 -7.08 -16.26 -12.19
N ALA A 116 -7.46 -15.95 -10.93
CA ALA A 116 -6.49 -15.62 -9.87
C ALA A 116 -5.61 -16.82 -9.50
N CYS A 117 -6.18 -18.03 -9.50
CA CYS A 117 -5.45 -19.27 -9.16
C CYS A 117 -4.50 -19.72 -10.28
N GLN A 118 -4.93 -19.59 -11.54
CA GLN A 118 -4.22 -20.12 -12.72
C GLN A 118 -3.35 -19.07 -13.40
N GLY A 119 -3.64 -17.77 -13.15
CA GLY A 119 -3.07 -16.65 -13.89
C GLY A 119 -3.80 -16.40 -15.21
N VAL A 120 -3.78 -15.17 -15.67
CA VAL A 120 -4.50 -14.78 -16.89
C VAL A 120 -3.82 -13.56 -17.53
N LYS A 121 -3.95 -13.46 -18.84
CA LYS A 121 -3.64 -12.23 -19.59
C LYS A 121 -4.93 -11.47 -19.84
N LYS A 122 -5.00 -10.22 -19.37
CA LYS A 122 -6.16 -9.35 -19.54
C LYS A 122 -5.76 -8.04 -20.16
N THR A 123 -6.58 -7.55 -21.07
CA THR A 123 -6.42 -6.20 -21.63
C THR A 123 -7.22 -5.23 -20.78
N ILE A 124 -6.54 -4.21 -20.24
CA ILE A 124 -7.17 -3.10 -19.54
C ILE A 124 -7.16 -1.85 -20.42
N SER A 125 -8.22 -1.05 -20.33
CA SER A 125 -8.36 0.20 -21.04
C SER A 125 -8.49 1.34 -20.04
N PHE A 126 -7.64 2.34 -20.15
CA PHE A 126 -7.65 3.50 -19.25
C PHE A 126 -7.34 4.79 -20.01
N ALA A 127 -7.89 5.89 -19.50
CA ALA A 127 -7.60 7.21 -20.04
C ALA A 127 -6.33 7.78 -19.39
N HIS A 128 -5.45 8.34 -20.21
CA HIS A 128 -4.23 9.00 -19.77
C HIS A 128 -3.95 10.27 -20.59
N MET A 129 -3.04 11.08 -20.09
CA MET A 129 -2.51 12.23 -20.82
C MET A 129 -1.29 11.79 -21.63
N ASP A 130 -1.42 11.77 -22.95
CA ASP A 130 -0.32 11.43 -23.85
C ASP A 130 0.36 12.67 -24.42
N ALA A 131 1.62 12.55 -24.84
CA ALA A 131 2.31 13.62 -25.53
C ALA A 131 1.58 13.96 -26.83
N CYS A 132 1.37 15.23 -27.09
CA CYS A 132 0.70 15.67 -28.31
C CYS A 132 1.50 15.24 -29.55
N PRO A 133 0.96 14.43 -30.47
CA PRO A 133 1.71 13.92 -31.62
C PRO A 133 2.09 15.00 -32.64
N GLN A 134 1.43 16.16 -32.61
CA GLN A 134 1.72 17.27 -33.52
C GLN A 134 2.91 18.12 -33.04
N CYS A 135 3.00 18.40 -31.73
CA CYS A 135 4.05 19.25 -31.17
C CYS A 135 5.04 18.49 -30.29
N HIS A 136 4.91 17.18 -30.16
CA HIS A 136 5.80 16.32 -29.37
C HIS A 136 6.05 16.83 -27.94
N GLY A 137 5.00 17.36 -27.30
CA GLY A 137 5.05 17.84 -25.93
C GLY A 137 5.49 19.31 -25.76
N THR A 138 5.87 20.01 -26.82
CA THR A 138 6.34 21.42 -26.73
C THR A 138 5.22 22.41 -26.48
N GLY A 139 4.00 22.11 -26.88
CA GLY A 139 2.86 23.04 -26.84
C GLY A 139 2.86 24.10 -27.93
N ALA A 140 3.96 24.25 -28.68
CA ALA A 140 4.09 25.21 -29.78
C ALA A 140 3.74 24.54 -31.12
N ASP A 141 3.29 25.34 -32.08
CA ASP A 141 3.15 24.86 -33.45
C ASP A 141 4.51 24.45 -34.02
N SER A 142 4.53 23.39 -34.87
CA SER A 142 5.75 22.78 -35.42
C SER A 142 6.69 23.77 -36.10
N ASN A 143 6.17 24.87 -36.63
CA ASN A 143 6.92 25.91 -37.30
C ASN A 143 7.34 27.08 -36.38
N THR A 144 7.00 27.05 -35.08
CA THR A 144 7.25 28.17 -34.18
C THR A 144 8.19 27.76 -33.06
N LYS A 145 9.33 28.46 -32.94
CA LYS A 145 10.24 28.29 -31.81
C LYS A 145 9.68 29.05 -30.59
N LYS A 146 9.84 28.46 -29.42
CA LYS A 146 9.59 29.13 -28.17
C LYS A 146 10.50 30.36 -28.06
N GLN A 147 9.94 31.49 -27.67
CA GLN A 147 10.68 32.77 -27.48
C GLN A 147 10.92 33.03 -25.99
N VAL A 148 12.10 33.54 -25.67
CA VAL A 148 12.40 33.95 -24.30
C VAL A 148 11.44 35.07 -23.90
N CYS A 149 10.85 34.99 -22.71
CA CYS A 149 9.94 35.99 -22.21
C CYS A 149 10.67 37.33 -22.01
N PRO A 150 10.27 38.42 -22.69
CA PRO A 150 10.97 39.69 -22.61
C PRO A 150 10.80 40.37 -21.25
N GLU A 151 9.76 40.04 -20.46
CA GLU A 151 9.51 40.66 -19.15
C GLU A 151 10.44 40.06 -18.05
N CYS A 152 10.71 38.79 -18.06
CA CYS A 152 11.57 38.16 -17.08
C CYS A 152 12.92 37.70 -17.64
N ASN A 153 13.18 37.90 -18.93
CA ASN A 153 14.41 37.52 -19.63
C ASN A 153 14.78 36.03 -19.37
N GLY A 154 13.77 35.14 -19.45
CA GLY A 154 13.97 33.71 -19.27
C GLY A 154 13.92 33.21 -17.81
N ARG A 155 13.90 34.10 -16.83
CA ARG A 155 13.98 33.72 -15.39
C ARG A 155 12.68 33.13 -14.81
N GLY A 156 11.54 33.32 -15.47
CA GLY A 156 10.22 32.91 -14.96
C GLY A 156 9.70 33.73 -13.79
N SER A 157 10.52 34.60 -13.19
CA SER A 157 10.17 35.42 -12.05
C SER A 157 10.65 36.85 -12.25
N VAL A 158 9.97 37.81 -11.63
CA VAL A 158 10.28 39.25 -11.67
C VAL A 158 10.50 39.73 -10.24
N LYS A 159 11.62 40.42 -10.02
CA LYS A 159 11.89 41.08 -8.73
C LYS A 159 11.19 42.44 -8.71
N THR A 160 10.39 42.66 -7.70
CA THR A 160 9.71 43.96 -7.48
C THR A 160 10.26 44.53 -6.20
N ASN A 161 10.82 45.76 -6.30
CA ASN A 161 11.31 46.48 -5.15
C ASN A 161 10.23 47.48 -4.71
N GLN A 162 9.69 47.30 -3.53
CA GLN A 162 8.75 48.24 -2.90
C GLN A 162 9.50 49.09 -1.87
N ARG A 163 9.44 50.40 -2.03
CA ARG A 163 9.94 51.32 -1.02
C ARG A 163 8.90 51.48 0.08
N THR A 164 9.27 51.10 1.29
CA THR A 164 8.48 51.30 2.49
C THR A 164 9.15 52.35 3.37
N PRO A 165 8.46 52.97 4.33
CA PRO A 165 9.06 53.91 5.28
C PRO A 165 10.25 53.34 6.07
N PHE A 166 10.36 52.03 6.12
CA PHE A 166 11.40 51.31 6.86
C PHE A 166 12.50 50.69 5.96
N GLY A 167 12.51 51.01 4.66
CA GLY A 167 13.51 50.52 3.72
C GLY A 167 12.93 49.95 2.42
N VAL A 168 13.81 49.43 1.57
CA VAL A 168 13.43 48.81 0.30
C VAL A 168 13.23 47.31 0.51
N ILE A 169 12.00 46.84 0.39
CA ILE A 169 11.68 45.39 0.43
C ILE A 169 11.72 44.86 -1.01
N SER A 170 12.59 43.89 -1.26
CA SER A 170 12.67 43.19 -2.54
C SER A 170 11.84 41.92 -2.45
N SER A 171 10.76 41.80 -3.22
CA SER A 171 9.94 40.62 -3.36
C SER A 171 10.10 40.00 -4.75
N THR A 172 10.14 38.67 -4.80
CA THR A 172 10.17 37.94 -6.07
C THR A 172 8.79 37.37 -6.33
N ARG A 173 8.16 37.70 -7.45
CA ARG A 173 6.87 37.16 -7.88
C ARG A 173 7.00 36.38 -9.18
N VAL A 174 6.11 35.45 -9.42
CA VAL A 174 6.01 34.73 -10.70
C VAL A 174 5.70 35.73 -11.81
N CYS A 175 6.42 35.64 -12.94
CA CYS A 175 6.18 36.49 -14.09
C CYS A 175 4.77 36.25 -14.65
N SER A 176 3.91 37.26 -14.65
CA SER A 176 2.52 37.18 -15.12
C SER A 176 2.42 36.83 -16.61
N ARG A 177 3.35 37.34 -17.42
CA ARG A 177 3.33 37.19 -18.88
C ARG A 177 3.63 35.76 -19.33
N CYS A 178 4.56 35.06 -18.70
CA CYS A 178 4.91 33.68 -19.04
C CYS A 178 4.37 32.64 -18.03
N GLY A 179 3.71 33.06 -16.96
CA GLY A 179 3.21 32.15 -15.91
C GLY A 179 4.31 31.34 -15.24
N GLY A 180 5.52 31.93 -15.09
CA GLY A 180 6.67 31.23 -14.50
C GLY A 180 7.50 30.39 -15.47
N ARG A 181 7.11 30.26 -16.72
CA ARG A 181 7.80 29.42 -17.71
C ARG A 181 9.12 30.01 -18.22
N GLY A 182 9.32 31.32 -18.13
CA GLY A 182 10.48 31.96 -18.75
C GLY A 182 10.43 32.06 -20.26
N GLU A 183 9.58 31.29 -20.92
CA GLU A 183 9.37 31.25 -22.37
C GLU A 183 7.92 31.48 -22.71
N ILE A 184 7.68 32.08 -23.88
CA ILE A 184 6.34 32.34 -24.44
C ILE A 184 6.19 31.56 -25.75
N VAL A 185 5.06 30.91 -25.89
CA VAL A 185 4.64 30.26 -27.14
C VAL A 185 3.78 31.26 -27.90
N THR A 186 4.31 31.78 -29.01
CA THR A 186 3.60 32.79 -29.83
C THR A 186 2.43 32.17 -30.57
N ASN A 187 2.63 30.96 -31.14
CA ASN A 187 1.57 30.22 -31.83
C ASN A 187 1.37 28.88 -31.11
N PRO A 188 0.30 28.74 -30.32
CA PRO A 188 0.01 27.50 -29.64
C PRO A 188 -0.39 26.41 -30.64
N CYS A 189 0.06 25.18 -30.40
CA CYS A 189 -0.31 24.03 -31.20
C CYS A 189 -1.82 23.88 -31.27
N SER A 190 -2.37 23.76 -32.47
CA SER A 190 -3.81 23.69 -32.72
C SER A 190 -4.47 22.48 -32.08
N LYS A 191 -3.77 21.35 -31.98
CA LYS A 191 -4.29 20.09 -31.43
C LYS A 191 -4.37 20.08 -29.92
N CYS A 192 -3.34 20.57 -29.21
CA CYS A 192 -3.29 20.56 -27.75
C CYS A 192 -3.54 21.93 -27.13
N LYS A 193 -3.75 23.01 -27.93
CA LYS A 193 -4.01 24.38 -27.48
C LYS A 193 -2.94 24.90 -26.50
N GLY A 194 -1.68 24.52 -26.75
CA GLY A 194 -0.55 24.98 -25.93
C GLY A 194 -0.22 24.09 -24.72
N SER A 195 -1.03 23.06 -24.39
CA SER A 195 -0.79 22.20 -23.24
C SER A 195 0.36 21.19 -23.43
N GLY A 196 0.74 20.90 -24.67
CA GLY A 196 1.73 19.87 -25.00
C GLY A 196 1.22 18.42 -24.86
N ARG A 197 0.04 18.21 -24.27
CA ARG A 197 -0.53 16.89 -24.01
C ARG A 197 -1.98 16.81 -24.49
N ILE A 198 -2.43 15.61 -24.79
CA ILE A 198 -3.82 15.32 -25.16
C ILE A 198 -4.30 14.14 -24.33
N ARG A 199 -5.61 14.11 -24.07
CA ARG A 199 -6.23 12.95 -23.45
C ARG A 199 -6.36 11.84 -24.48
N SER A 200 -5.86 10.65 -24.16
CA SER A 200 -5.89 9.46 -25.00
C SER A 200 -6.38 8.28 -24.17
N THR A 201 -6.87 7.24 -24.84
CA THR A 201 -7.20 5.96 -24.21
C THR A 201 -6.14 4.95 -24.65
N ALA A 202 -5.45 4.34 -23.70
CA ALA A 202 -4.51 3.26 -23.97
C ALA A 202 -5.15 1.91 -23.63
N ASN A 203 -4.86 0.93 -24.47
CA ASN A 203 -5.12 -0.48 -24.19
C ASN A 203 -3.80 -1.14 -23.81
N LEU A 204 -3.76 -1.77 -22.65
CA LEU A 204 -2.56 -2.40 -22.12
C LEU A 204 -2.85 -3.87 -21.80
N GLU A 205 -2.04 -4.75 -22.34
CA GLU A 205 -2.07 -6.17 -21.98
C GLU A 205 -1.36 -6.36 -20.63
N LEU A 206 -2.11 -6.84 -19.65
CA LEU A 206 -1.64 -7.13 -18.30
C LEU A 206 -1.50 -8.63 -18.13
N ASN A 207 -0.32 -9.09 -17.78
CA ASN A 207 -0.08 -10.47 -17.40
C ASN A 207 -0.22 -10.60 -15.88
N ILE A 208 -1.31 -11.21 -15.43
CA ILE A 208 -1.63 -11.46 -14.03
C ILE A 208 -1.06 -12.83 -13.66
N PRO A 209 -0.09 -12.90 -12.76
CA PRO A 209 0.53 -14.18 -12.38
C PRO A 209 -0.44 -15.06 -11.59
N ALA A 210 -0.27 -16.39 -11.72
CA ALA A 210 -0.98 -17.36 -10.90
C ALA A 210 -0.67 -17.15 -9.42
N GLY A 211 -1.71 -17.21 -8.60
CA GLY A 211 -1.57 -17.06 -7.15
C GLY A 211 -1.66 -15.64 -6.62
N ILE A 212 -1.97 -14.66 -7.45
CA ILE A 212 -2.16 -13.27 -7.02
C ILE A 212 -3.25 -13.18 -5.94
N ASN A 213 -3.04 -12.30 -4.97
CA ASN A 213 -4.02 -12.07 -3.90
C ASN A 213 -5.01 -10.96 -4.29
N ASP A 214 -6.18 -10.99 -3.65
CA ASP A 214 -7.12 -9.88 -3.75
C ASP A 214 -6.52 -8.59 -3.19
N GLY A 215 -6.78 -7.47 -3.86
CA GLY A 215 -6.23 -6.16 -3.51
C GLY A 215 -4.74 -5.96 -3.87
N GLU A 216 -4.08 -6.95 -4.45
CA GLU A 216 -2.68 -6.82 -4.84
C GLU A 216 -2.54 -5.90 -6.06
N THR A 217 -1.49 -5.07 -6.05
CA THR A 217 -1.29 -4.05 -7.08
C THR A 217 -0.09 -4.39 -7.96
N ILE A 218 -0.32 -4.39 -9.26
CA ILE A 218 0.71 -4.59 -10.29
C ILE A 218 1.12 -3.22 -10.82
N ARG A 219 2.42 -2.90 -10.72
CA ARG A 219 3.00 -1.67 -11.27
C ARG A 219 3.52 -1.91 -12.67
N ILE A 220 3.16 -1.02 -13.59
CA ILE A 220 3.65 -1.01 -14.96
C ILE A 220 4.35 0.33 -15.21
N SER A 221 5.67 0.28 -15.31
CA SER A 221 6.49 1.48 -15.37
C SER A 221 6.36 2.22 -16.70
N GLY A 222 6.30 3.55 -16.65
CA GLY A 222 6.35 4.44 -17.81
C GLY A 222 5.11 4.42 -18.71
N LYS A 223 3.97 3.89 -18.21
CA LYS A 223 2.69 3.84 -18.95
C LYS A 223 1.62 4.78 -18.40
N GLY A 224 1.97 5.59 -17.38
CA GLY A 224 1.11 6.64 -16.83
C GLY A 224 1.04 7.87 -17.74
N ASP A 225 0.66 9.00 -17.16
CA ASP A 225 0.59 10.28 -17.88
C ASP A 225 1.97 10.69 -18.44
N ALA A 226 1.96 11.27 -19.62
CA ALA A 226 3.16 11.89 -20.19
C ALA A 226 3.68 13.01 -19.29
N GLY A 227 5.00 13.08 -19.11
CA GLY A 227 5.66 14.15 -18.39
C GLY A 227 5.52 15.51 -19.07
N LEU A 228 5.85 16.55 -18.33
CA LEU A 228 5.91 17.92 -18.83
C LEU A 228 7.35 18.31 -19.10
N ASN A 229 7.55 19.17 -20.09
CA ASN A 229 8.87 19.75 -20.43
C ASN A 229 9.98 18.71 -20.62
N GLY A 230 9.67 17.57 -21.25
CA GLY A 230 10.63 16.49 -21.43
C GLY A 230 10.82 15.58 -20.20
N GLY A 231 9.99 15.69 -19.18
CA GLY A 231 9.98 14.79 -18.04
C GLY A 231 9.53 13.39 -18.42
N SER A 232 9.91 12.40 -17.62
CA SER A 232 9.51 11.00 -17.82
C SER A 232 8.00 10.81 -17.61
N ALA A 233 7.43 9.81 -18.26
CA ALA A 233 6.05 9.40 -17.98
C ALA A 233 5.92 8.85 -16.56
N GLY A 234 4.70 8.91 -16.01
CA GLY A 234 4.32 8.24 -14.78
C GLY A 234 4.18 6.73 -14.96
N ASP A 235 3.70 6.06 -13.95
CA ASP A 235 3.46 4.62 -13.93
C ASP A 235 1.96 4.33 -13.87
N VAL A 236 1.58 3.12 -14.24
CA VAL A 236 0.22 2.59 -14.05
C VAL A 236 0.24 1.58 -12.92
N TYR A 237 -0.64 1.77 -11.94
CA TYR A 237 -0.88 0.85 -10.84
C TYR A 237 -2.24 0.19 -11.06
N VAL A 238 -2.22 -1.12 -11.26
CA VAL A 238 -3.44 -1.90 -11.47
C VAL A 238 -3.71 -2.75 -10.25
N THR A 239 -4.78 -2.42 -9.52
CA THR A 239 -5.23 -3.20 -8.37
C THR A 239 -6.14 -4.32 -8.85
N VAL A 240 -5.86 -5.53 -8.42
CA VAL A 240 -6.63 -6.72 -8.78
C VAL A 240 -7.76 -6.90 -7.78
N GLU A 241 -8.99 -6.98 -8.27
CA GLU A 241 -10.19 -7.30 -7.50
C GLU A 241 -10.64 -8.73 -7.87
N MET A 242 -10.58 -9.64 -6.90
CA MET A 242 -10.97 -11.03 -7.11
C MET A 242 -12.47 -11.21 -6.80
N MET A 243 -13.21 -11.80 -7.74
CA MET A 243 -14.61 -12.19 -7.51
C MET A 243 -14.68 -13.44 -6.65
N SER A 244 -15.66 -13.50 -5.73
CA SER A 244 -15.95 -14.68 -4.93
C SER A 244 -16.35 -15.86 -5.82
N HIS A 245 -16.09 -17.09 -5.34
CA HIS A 245 -16.48 -18.32 -6.02
C HIS A 245 -17.59 -19.05 -5.22
N PRO A 246 -18.58 -19.64 -5.86
CA PRO A 246 -19.70 -20.27 -5.14
C PRO A 246 -19.31 -21.55 -4.35
N LEU A 247 -18.20 -22.21 -4.70
CA LEU A 247 -17.78 -23.48 -4.08
C LEU A 247 -16.46 -23.36 -3.31
N PHE A 248 -15.62 -22.39 -3.65
CA PHE A 248 -14.28 -22.28 -3.09
C PHE A 248 -14.12 -21.01 -2.27
N GLU A 249 -13.51 -21.17 -1.11
CA GLU A 249 -12.97 -20.07 -0.31
C GLU A 249 -11.45 -20.20 -0.30
N ARG A 250 -10.75 -19.05 -0.28
CA ARG A 250 -9.29 -19.02 -0.29
C ARG A 250 -8.77 -18.33 0.95
N GLU A 251 -7.82 -18.96 1.63
CA GLU A 251 -7.07 -18.36 2.71
C GLU A 251 -5.56 -18.50 2.43
N GLY A 252 -4.95 -17.40 2.03
CA GLY A 252 -3.56 -17.42 1.57
C GLY A 252 -3.35 -18.27 0.32
N SER A 253 -2.63 -19.37 0.44
CA SER A 253 -2.40 -20.37 -0.63
C SER A 253 -3.35 -21.56 -0.58
N ASP A 254 -4.09 -21.71 0.53
CA ASP A 254 -4.95 -22.85 0.75
C ASP A 254 -6.38 -22.56 0.27
N ILE A 255 -7.07 -23.63 -0.14
CA ILE A 255 -8.45 -23.58 -0.65
C ILE A 255 -9.32 -24.41 0.28
N TYR A 256 -10.52 -23.90 0.54
CA TYR A 256 -11.54 -24.56 1.33
C TYR A 256 -12.76 -24.82 0.45
N CYS A 257 -13.35 -25.99 0.63
CA CYS A 257 -14.54 -26.41 -0.10
C CYS A 257 -15.39 -27.30 0.78
N ASP A 258 -16.70 -27.03 0.83
CA ASP A 258 -17.67 -27.85 1.55
C ASP A 258 -18.38 -28.79 0.57
N ILE A 259 -18.41 -30.09 0.88
CA ILE A 259 -19.05 -31.09 0.05
C ILE A 259 -20.17 -31.77 0.83
N PRO A 260 -21.42 -31.71 0.37
CA PRO A 260 -22.50 -32.47 0.95
C PRO A 260 -22.35 -33.97 0.58
N ILE A 261 -22.47 -34.84 1.56
CA ILE A 261 -22.47 -36.28 1.38
C ILE A 261 -23.73 -36.88 2.01
N THR A 262 -24.16 -38.00 1.48
CA THR A 262 -25.30 -38.72 2.08
C THR A 262 -24.93 -39.44 3.37
N TYR A 263 -25.91 -39.70 4.23
CA TYR A 263 -25.71 -40.48 5.44
C TYR A 263 -25.10 -41.87 5.15
N ALA A 264 -25.60 -42.54 4.10
CA ALA A 264 -25.06 -43.84 3.71
C ALA A 264 -23.57 -43.80 3.29
N GLN A 265 -23.18 -42.75 2.54
CA GLN A 265 -21.79 -42.52 2.17
C GLN A 265 -20.90 -42.23 3.39
N ALA A 266 -21.42 -41.51 4.38
CA ALA A 266 -20.68 -41.22 5.60
C ALA A 266 -20.45 -42.46 6.47
N VAL A 267 -21.47 -43.35 6.52
CA VAL A 267 -21.42 -44.57 7.36
C VAL A 267 -20.58 -45.67 6.73
N LEU A 268 -20.81 -45.96 5.43
CA LEU A 268 -20.19 -47.07 4.72
C LEU A 268 -18.84 -46.72 4.09
N GLY A 269 -18.48 -45.43 4.08
CA GLY A 269 -17.40 -44.95 3.23
C GLY A 269 -17.82 -44.89 1.77
N ALA A 270 -17.21 -44.04 0.98
CA ALA A 270 -17.49 -43.95 -0.44
C ALA A 270 -16.37 -43.24 -1.20
N GLU A 271 -16.27 -43.52 -2.49
CA GLU A 271 -15.50 -42.66 -3.41
C GLU A 271 -16.35 -41.48 -3.81
N ILE A 272 -15.88 -40.27 -3.51
CA ILE A 272 -16.55 -39.02 -3.89
C ILE A 272 -15.72 -38.27 -4.92
N THR A 273 -16.38 -37.50 -5.77
CA THR A 273 -15.70 -36.56 -6.69
C THR A 273 -15.55 -35.21 -6.01
N VAL A 274 -14.34 -34.77 -5.86
CA VAL A 274 -13.97 -33.49 -5.25
C VAL A 274 -13.55 -32.53 -6.34
N PRO A 275 -14.23 -31.39 -6.52
CA PRO A 275 -13.78 -30.36 -7.43
C PRO A 275 -12.49 -29.70 -6.91
N THR A 276 -11.52 -29.46 -7.79
CA THR A 276 -10.30 -28.73 -7.49
C THR A 276 -10.05 -27.66 -8.55
N ILE A 277 -9.11 -26.76 -8.31
CA ILE A 277 -8.72 -25.72 -9.30
C ILE A 277 -8.07 -26.32 -10.57
N ASP A 278 -7.62 -27.58 -10.51
CA ASP A 278 -7.01 -28.28 -11.64
C ASP A 278 -7.98 -29.26 -12.33
N GLY A 279 -9.23 -29.35 -11.84
CA GLY A 279 -10.24 -30.30 -12.27
C GLY A 279 -10.65 -31.26 -11.15
N ASP A 280 -11.52 -32.19 -11.46
CA ASP A 280 -12.10 -33.11 -10.48
C ASP A 280 -11.12 -34.23 -10.08
N VAL A 281 -11.09 -34.51 -8.78
CA VAL A 281 -10.27 -35.60 -8.19
C VAL A 281 -11.17 -36.56 -7.43
N LYS A 282 -10.96 -37.84 -7.63
CA LYS A 282 -11.60 -38.88 -6.84
C LYS A 282 -10.93 -39.03 -5.49
N TYR A 283 -11.72 -39.00 -4.43
CA TYR A 283 -11.27 -39.12 -3.06
C TYR A 283 -12.11 -40.13 -2.30
N THR A 284 -11.46 -41.09 -1.64
CA THR A 284 -12.16 -42.10 -0.83
C THR A 284 -12.31 -41.60 0.60
N ILE A 285 -13.53 -41.39 1.05
CA ILE A 285 -13.84 -41.12 2.45
C ILE A 285 -13.94 -42.43 3.22
N PRO A 286 -13.34 -42.52 4.42
CA PRO A 286 -13.41 -43.73 5.23
C PRO A 286 -14.81 -43.93 5.82
N GLU A 287 -15.13 -45.17 6.18
CA GLU A 287 -16.34 -45.51 6.92
C GLU A 287 -16.41 -44.79 8.28
N GLY A 288 -17.61 -44.46 8.74
CA GLY A 288 -17.83 -43.74 10.00
C GLY A 288 -17.42 -42.29 9.99
N THR A 289 -17.21 -41.65 8.82
CA THR A 289 -16.87 -40.25 8.67
C THR A 289 -17.95 -39.36 9.27
N GLN A 290 -17.57 -38.50 10.20
CA GLN A 290 -18.49 -37.58 10.88
C GLN A 290 -18.69 -36.28 10.06
N SER A 291 -19.88 -35.68 10.18
CA SER A 291 -20.16 -34.36 9.59
C SER A 291 -19.20 -33.32 10.15
N GLY A 292 -18.66 -32.45 9.29
CA GLY A 292 -17.65 -31.46 9.63
C GLY A 292 -16.21 -31.99 9.62
N THR A 293 -15.99 -33.26 9.20
CA THR A 293 -14.64 -33.80 9.04
C THR A 293 -13.93 -33.11 7.88
N LYS A 294 -12.68 -32.67 8.13
CA LYS A 294 -11.84 -32.00 7.14
C LYS A 294 -10.81 -32.95 6.58
N PHE A 295 -10.78 -33.07 5.27
CA PHE A 295 -9.76 -33.83 4.53
C PHE A 295 -8.82 -32.90 3.82
N ARG A 296 -7.53 -33.22 3.80
CA ARG A 296 -6.49 -32.42 3.16
C ARG A 296 -6.03 -33.09 1.87
N LEU A 297 -6.19 -32.39 0.75
CA LEU A 297 -5.62 -32.74 -0.53
C LEU A 297 -4.32 -31.97 -0.74
N ARG A 298 -3.21 -32.63 -0.57
CA ARG A 298 -1.89 -32.02 -0.64
C ARG A 298 -1.59 -31.49 -2.05
N GLY A 299 -1.05 -30.24 -2.12
CA GLY A 299 -0.63 -29.62 -3.36
C GLY A 299 -1.78 -29.25 -4.32
N LYS A 300 -3.04 -29.27 -3.86
CA LYS A 300 -4.22 -28.88 -4.64
C LYS A 300 -4.70 -27.45 -4.36
N GLY A 301 -3.92 -26.69 -3.61
CA GLY A 301 -4.14 -25.27 -3.39
C GLY A 301 -3.56 -24.39 -4.49
N VAL A 302 -3.46 -23.10 -4.22
CA VAL A 302 -3.00 -22.05 -5.14
C VAL A 302 -1.46 -22.02 -5.18
N LYS A 303 -0.89 -21.72 -6.33
CA LYS A 303 0.56 -21.52 -6.49
C LYS A 303 1.01 -20.28 -5.74
N LEU A 304 2.14 -20.32 -5.06
CA LEU A 304 2.74 -19.18 -4.40
C LEU A 304 3.47 -18.31 -5.43
N LEU A 305 3.28 -16.99 -5.38
CA LEU A 305 3.88 -16.04 -6.32
C LEU A 305 5.41 -16.04 -6.36
N ARG A 306 6.06 -16.28 -5.22
CA ARG A 306 7.52 -16.12 -5.06
C ARG A 306 8.27 -17.44 -4.84
N ARG A 307 7.57 -18.55 -4.82
CA ARG A 307 8.16 -19.88 -4.55
C ARG A 307 7.50 -20.89 -5.48
N ASP A 308 8.27 -21.86 -5.92
CA ASP A 308 7.73 -22.99 -6.68
C ASP A 308 7.10 -24.01 -5.72
N ALA A 309 6.04 -23.57 -5.04
CA ALA A 309 5.27 -24.37 -4.11
C ALA A 309 3.78 -24.05 -4.28
N ARG A 310 2.92 -24.97 -3.87
CA ARG A 310 1.47 -24.83 -3.87
C ARG A 310 0.95 -25.06 -2.46
N GLY A 311 -0.14 -24.40 -2.11
CA GLY A 311 -0.91 -24.71 -0.92
C GLY A 311 -1.69 -26.03 -1.07
N ASP A 312 -2.54 -26.28 -0.13
CA ASP A 312 -3.37 -27.49 -0.08
C ASP A 312 -4.85 -27.12 -0.24
N GLN A 313 -5.65 -28.12 -0.56
CA GLN A 313 -7.10 -27.96 -0.52
C GLN A 313 -7.66 -28.72 0.67
N TYR A 314 -8.49 -28.06 1.46
CA TYR A 314 -9.21 -28.62 2.58
C TYR A 314 -10.67 -28.81 2.20
N VAL A 315 -11.13 -30.06 2.30
CA VAL A 315 -12.48 -30.45 1.96
C VAL A 315 -13.22 -30.79 3.25
N THR A 316 -14.24 -30.02 3.57
CA THR A 316 -15.12 -30.32 4.70
C THR A 316 -16.32 -31.12 4.19
N VAL A 317 -16.51 -32.31 4.69
CA VAL A 317 -17.70 -33.11 4.34
C VAL A 317 -18.83 -32.80 5.33
N ASN A 318 -19.99 -32.49 4.81
CA ASN A 318 -21.20 -32.22 5.59
C ASN A 318 -22.27 -33.26 5.23
N VAL A 319 -22.73 -34.01 6.24
CA VAL A 319 -23.79 -34.98 6.02
C VAL A 319 -25.13 -34.30 5.83
N GLU A 320 -25.71 -34.48 4.64
CA GLU A 320 -27.02 -33.97 4.32
C GLU A 320 -28.12 -34.91 4.82
N VAL A 321 -29.03 -34.39 5.63
CA VAL A 321 -30.19 -35.15 6.10
C VAL A 321 -31.29 -35.09 5.05
N PRO A 322 -31.70 -36.25 4.49
CA PRO A 322 -32.70 -36.29 3.42
C PRO A 322 -34.06 -35.80 3.91
N LYS A 323 -34.73 -35.04 3.03
CA LYS A 323 -36.05 -34.46 3.25
C LYS A 323 -37.10 -35.18 2.38
N LYS A 324 -38.38 -35.13 2.78
CA LYS A 324 -39.52 -35.62 2.00
C LYS A 324 -39.45 -37.14 1.71
N LEU A 325 -39.13 -37.93 2.71
CA LEU A 325 -39.06 -39.40 2.62
C LEU A 325 -40.45 -40.01 2.35
N SER A 326 -40.53 -41.02 1.49
CA SER A 326 -41.69 -41.90 1.30
C SER A 326 -41.96 -42.76 2.52
N LYS A 327 -43.18 -43.34 2.61
CA LYS A 327 -43.53 -44.21 3.76
C LYS A 327 -42.57 -45.36 3.91
N LYS A 328 -42.25 -46.07 2.79
CA LYS A 328 -41.33 -47.17 2.75
C LYS A 328 -39.89 -46.78 3.21
N GLN A 329 -39.43 -45.60 2.81
CA GLN A 329 -38.09 -45.12 3.23
C GLN A 329 -38.04 -44.79 4.73
N LYS A 330 -39.13 -44.29 5.31
CA LYS A 330 -39.24 -44.07 6.76
C LYS A 330 -39.22 -45.38 7.53
N GLU A 331 -39.94 -46.39 7.04
CA GLU A 331 -39.94 -47.74 7.66
C GLU A 331 -38.54 -48.33 7.65
N LEU A 332 -37.85 -48.34 6.52
CA LEU A 332 -36.47 -48.85 6.41
C LEU A 332 -35.50 -48.09 7.32
N LEU A 333 -35.66 -46.78 7.45
CA LEU A 333 -34.80 -46.00 8.34
C LEU A 333 -35.08 -46.29 9.80
N GLN A 334 -36.32 -46.58 10.14
CA GLN A 334 -36.73 -46.93 11.50
C GLN A 334 -36.26 -48.35 11.88
N ASP A 335 -36.30 -49.27 10.95
CA ASP A 335 -35.74 -50.62 11.12
C ASP A 335 -34.23 -50.58 11.31
N PHE A 336 -33.55 -49.73 10.53
CA PHE A 336 -32.12 -49.50 10.71
C PHE A 336 -31.79 -48.90 12.10
N ASP A 337 -32.51 -47.87 12.53
CA ASP A 337 -32.29 -47.23 13.84
C ASP A 337 -32.54 -48.22 15.00
N ASN A 338 -33.55 -49.07 14.87
CA ASN A 338 -33.84 -50.12 15.84
C ASN A 338 -32.78 -51.23 15.89
N SER A 339 -32.00 -51.41 14.82
CA SER A 339 -30.91 -52.39 14.76
C SER A 339 -29.61 -51.90 15.38
N LEU A 340 -29.51 -50.59 15.71
CA LEU A 340 -28.31 -50.01 16.29
C LEU A 340 -28.26 -50.16 17.81
N ASP A 341 -27.08 -50.45 18.30
CA ASP A 341 -26.78 -50.57 19.73
C ASP A 341 -26.17 -49.23 20.26
N GLU A 342 -26.12 -49.11 21.60
CA GLU A 342 -25.50 -47.93 22.28
C GLU A 342 -24.04 -47.77 21.84
N LYS A 343 -23.31 -48.86 21.57
CA LYS A 343 -21.91 -48.82 21.10
C LYS A 343 -21.72 -48.15 19.75
N ASN A 344 -22.76 -48.09 18.92
CA ASN A 344 -22.74 -47.39 17.62
C ASN A 344 -22.74 -45.85 17.77
N HIS A 345 -23.09 -45.33 18.93
CA HIS A 345 -23.29 -43.92 19.21
C HIS A 345 -22.42 -43.38 20.37
N SER A 346 -21.11 -43.58 20.31
CA SER A 346 -20.17 -43.23 21.39
C SER A 346 -20.27 -41.77 21.89
N LYS A 347 -20.58 -40.81 21.03
CA LYS A 347 -20.76 -39.42 21.44
C LYS A 347 -22.06 -39.23 22.26
N ARG A 348 -23.13 -39.91 21.93
CA ARG A 348 -24.40 -39.88 22.61
C ARG A 348 -24.26 -40.51 24.00
N GLU A 349 -23.59 -41.65 24.10
CA GLU A 349 -23.28 -42.34 25.36
C GLU A 349 -22.47 -41.43 26.30
N ASN A 350 -21.36 -40.89 25.85
CA ASN A 350 -20.52 -39.97 26.62
C ASN A 350 -21.29 -38.74 27.13
N PHE A 351 -22.20 -38.20 26.31
CA PHE A 351 -23.04 -37.08 26.73
C PHE A 351 -23.99 -37.42 27.84
N PHE A 352 -24.71 -38.54 27.74
CA PHE A 352 -25.65 -38.95 28.75
C PHE A 352 -24.95 -39.41 30.03
N ASP A 353 -23.78 -39.98 29.98
CA ASP A 353 -23.00 -40.32 31.17
C ASP A 353 -22.50 -39.09 31.90
N LYS A 354 -22.02 -38.08 31.18
CA LYS A 354 -21.70 -36.76 31.75
C LYS A 354 -22.95 -36.13 32.41
N LEU A 355 -24.11 -36.21 31.78
CA LEU A 355 -25.37 -35.69 32.33
C LEU A 355 -25.78 -36.42 33.61
N LYS A 356 -25.63 -37.77 33.64
CA LYS A 356 -25.88 -38.56 34.87
C LYS A 356 -24.93 -38.18 35.99
N GLN A 357 -23.66 -37.94 35.72
CA GLN A 357 -22.69 -37.49 36.72
C GLN A 357 -23.00 -36.10 37.28
N LEU A 358 -23.46 -35.15 36.44
CA LEU A 358 -23.86 -33.83 36.89
C LEU A 358 -25.14 -33.82 37.77
N ARG A 359 -26.05 -34.75 37.51
CA ARG A 359 -27.29 -34.90 38.31
C ARG A 359 -27.09 -35.65 39.65
N ARG A 360 -25.93 -36.27 39.83
CA ARG A 360 -25.56 -36.96 41.10
C ARG A 360 -24.81 -36.09 42.07
N LYS A 361 -24.47 -34.84 41.69
CA LYS A 361 -23.98 -33.76 42.57
C LYS A 361 -25.12 -32.83 42.96
#